data_21f116e1a09458d52da5968ae31167f7
#
_entry.id   21f116e1a09458d52da5968ae31167f7
#
_cell.length_a   1.000
_cell.length_b   1.000
_cell.length_c   1.000
_cell.angle_alpha   90.00
_cell.angle_beta   90.00
_cell.angle_gamma   90.00
#
_symmetry.space_group_name_H-M   'P 1'
#
loop_
_entity.id
_entity.type
_entity.pdbx_description
1 polymer ?
#
loop_
_entity_poly.entity_id
_entity_poly.type
_entity_poly.pdbx_seq_one_letter_code
_entity_poly.pdbx_strand_id
1 'polypeptide(L)'
;MTHTVVLRDGLLGTVVPVHRDVAALSAIIGPQRYAALRHDAEAFRHRFAGSTIWNVNSTASGGGVAEMLQTLVGYVQDLGVDIRWLVLDGDPAFFATTKRLHNALHGDGDFGAPDAAEAEHYRAVLADNAAELLERVQPGDVVLLHDPQTAGLAPWLRRAGVPVVWRCHVGSDHSTGTTRAAWAFLRQHLDGIDGFVFSRRRFGVENPTCAPYSDLLSSR
;
A
#
# COMPACT_ATOMS: atom_id res chain seq x y z
N MET A 1 -14.76 22.88 -6.64
CA MET A 1 -13.85 21.94 -5.97
C MET A 1 -14.35 20.56 -6.28
N THR A 2 -13.63 19.81 -7.07
CA THR A 2 -13.96 18.43 -7.39
C THR A 2 -13.46 17.57 -6.21
N HIS A 3 -14.38 16.88 -5.55
CA HIS A 3 -14.06 16.02 -4.40
C HIS A 3 -13.72 14.62 -4.88
N THR A 4 -12.80 13.95 -4.19
CA THR A 4 -12.56 12.51 -4.34
C THR A 4 -13.85 11.76 -4.01
N VAL A 5 -14.26 10.85 -4.90
CA VAL A 5 -15.49 10.06 -4.74
C VAL A 5 -15.10 8.63 -4.41
N VAL A 6 -15.82 8.02 -3.47
CA VAL A 6 -15.72 6.58 -3.18
C VAL A 6 -17.00 5.91 -3.64
N LEU A 7 -16.88 5.00 -4.58
CA LEU A 7 -17.96 4.16 -5.08
C LEU A 7 -17.90 2.80 -4.35
N ARG A 8 -19.00 2.40 -3.74
CA ARG A 8 -19.12 1.09 -3.08
C ARG A 8 -20.24 0.29 -3.72
N ASP A 9 -19.87 -0.85 -4.27
CA ASP A 9 -20.76 -1.89 -4.80
C ASP A 9 -20.57 -3.25 -4.10
N GLY A 10 -19.67 -3.27 -3.10
CA GLY A 10 -19.30 -4.39 -2.26
C GLY A 10 -18.52 -3.92 -1.02
N LEU A 11 -17.64 -4.76 -0.51
CA LEU A 11 -16.76 -4.45 0.61
C LEU A 11 -15.69 -3.42 0.21
N LEU A 12 -15.06 -3.61 -0.95
CA LEU A 12 -14.01 -2.73 -1.43
C LEU A 12 -14.59 -1.46 -2.06
N GLY A 13 -14.25 -0.32 -1.48
CA GLY A 13 -14.58 0.97 -2.07
C GLY A 13 -13.61 1.35 -3.18
N THR A 14 -14.11 1.60 -4.39
CA THR A 14 -13.31 2.17 -5.48
C THR A 14 -13.20 3.67 -5.31
N VAL A 15 -11.98 4.18 -5.20
CA VAL A 15 -11.72 5.61 -5.05
C VAL A 15 -11.40 6.21 -6.42
N VAL A 16 -12.20 7.21 -6.81
CA VAL A 16 -11.95 8.01 -8.00
C VAL A 16 -11.23 9.29 -7.56
N PRO A 17 -9.91 9.40 -7.79
CA PRO A 17 -9.16 10.59 -7.42
C PRO A 17 -9.53 11.77 -8.31
N VAL A 18 -9.27 12.97 -7.82
CA VAL A 18 -9.37 14.17 -8.64
C VAL A 18 -8.30 14.13 -9.74
N HIS A 19 -8.70 14.37 -10.97
CA HIS A 19 -7.77 14.50 -12.09
C HIS A 19 -6.68 15.55 -11.79
N ARG A 20 -5.44 15.22 -12.11
CA ARG A 20 -4.27 16.08 -11.94
C ARG A 20 -3.56 16.23 -13.27
N ASP A 21 -3.40 17.45 -13.72
CA ASP A 21 -2.61 17.76 -14.92
C ASP A 21 -1.11 17.63 -14.58
N VAL A 22 -0.48 16.58 -15.09
CA VAL A 22 0.96 16.35 -14.90
C VAL A 22 1.81 17.41 -15.58
N ALA A 23 1.30 18.11 -16.62
CA ALA A 23 2.04 19.18 -17.28
C ALA A 23 2.28 20.36 -16.34
N ALA A 24 1.39 20.58 -15.36
CA ALA A 24 1.57 21.60 -14.34
C ALA A 24 2.83 21.36 -13.47
N LEU A 25 3.28 20.11 -13.33
CA LEU A 25 4.52 19.80 -12.60
C LEU A 25 5.76 20.36 -13.28
N SER A 26 5.74 20.58 -14.59
CA SER A 26 6.90 21.12 -15.32
C SER A 26 7.39 22.45 -14.75
N ALA A 27 6.48 23.31 -14.31
CA ALA A 27 6.81 24.59 -13.67
C ALA A 27 7.48 24.42 -12.29
N ILE A 28 7.23 23.30 -11.60
CA ILE A 28 7.71 23.03 -10.24
C ILE A 28 9.04 22.27 -10.28
N ILE A 29 9.12 21.19 -11.08
CA ILE A 29 10.29 20.30 -11.09
C ILE A 29 11.30 20.66 -12.19
N GLY A 30 10.95 21.56 -13.09
CA GLY A 30 11.75 21.99 -14.22
C GLY A 30 11.64 21.07 -15.45
N PRO A 31 11.96 21.59 -16.65
CA PRO A 31 11.68 20.89 -17.91
C PRO A 31 12.46 19.58 -18.06
N GLN A 32 13.68 19.51 -17.55
CA GLN A 32 14.53 18.31 -17.67
C GLN A 32 13.97 17.15 -16.84
N ARG A 33 13.58 17.39 -15.58
CA ARG A 33 12.98 16.37 -14.72
C ARG A 33 11.59 15.96 -15.22
N TYR A 34 10.86 16.91 -15.78
CA TYR A 34 9.57 16.61 -16.39
C TYR A 34 9.72 15.71 -17.63
N ALA A 35 10.72 15.99 -18.50
CA ALA A 35 11.01 15.13 -19.64
C ALA A 35 11.42 13.71 -19.20
N ALA A 36 12.26 13.58 -18.16
CA ALA A 36 12.63 12.29 -17.59
C ALA A 36 11.40 11.53 -17.04
N LEU A 37 10.54 12.20 -16.28
CA LEU A 37 9.30 11.62 -15.77
C LEU A 37 8.41 11.06 -16.90
N ARG A 38 8.25 11.80 -17.98
CA ARG A 38 7.48 11.34 -19.14
C ARG A 38 8.10 10.13 -19.83
N HIS A 39 9.42 10.15 -20.00
CA HIS A 39 10.17 9.04 -20.58
C HIS A 39 10.01 7.77 -19.73
N ASP A 40 10.18 7.88 -18.41
CA ASP A 40 10.04 6.77 -17.49
C ASP A 40 8.59 6.22 -17.47
N ALA A 41 7.60 7.11 -17.53
CA ALA A 41 6.20 6.73 -17.63
C ALA A 41 5.89 5.98 -18.94
N GLU A 42 6.49 6.38 -20.06
CA GLU A 42 6.35 5.68 -21.33
C GLU A 42 6.97 4.27 -21.26
N ALA A 43 8.19 4.15 -20.75
CA ALA A 43 8.84 2.85 -20.55
C ALA A 43 8.01 1.95 -19.62
N PHE A 44 7.44 2.51 -18.55
CA PHE A 44 6.58 1.78 -17.63
C PHE A 44 5.31 1.27 -18.33
N ARG A 45 4.61 2.12 -19.09
CA ARG A 45 3.41 1.73 -19.86
C ARG A 45 3.69 0.59 -20.84
N HIS A 46 4.84 0.64 -21.53
CA HIS A 46 5.24 -0.45 -22.43
C HIS A 46 5.49 -1.75 -21.67
N ARG A 47 6.16 -1.69 -20.53
CA ARG A 47 6.49 -2.87 -19.72
C ARG A 47 5.25 -3.52 -19.10
N PHE A 48 4.26 -2.72 -18.70
CA PHE A 48 3.03 -3.14 -18.03
C PHE A 48 1.80 -2.95 -18.92
N ALA A 49 1.97 -3.07 -20.25
CA ALA A 49 0.86 -2.95 -21.18
C ALA A 49 -0.19 -4.03 -20.91
N GLY A 50 -1.43 -3.59 -20.68
CA GLY A 50 -2.55 -4.48 -20.35
C GLY A 50 -2.66 -4.90 -18.90
N SER A 51 -1.78 -4.38 -18.01
CA SER A 51 -1.82 -4.64 -16.57
C SER A 51 -2.33 -3.41 -15.82
N THR A 52 -3.07 -3.65 -14.75
CA THR A 52 -3.50 -2.62 -13.80
C THR A 52 -2.60 -2.64 -12.55
N ILE A 53 -2.26 -1.46 -12.04
CA ILE A 53 -1.58 -1.30 -10.75
C ILE A 53 -2.63 -0.96 -9.70
N TRP A 54 -2.91 -1.87 -8.80
CA TRP A 54 -3.90 -1.69 -7.75
C TRP A 54 -3.26 -1.17 -6.47
N ASN A 55 -3.70 -0.03 -5.98
CA ASN A 55 -3.34 0.46 -4.64
C ASN A 55 -4.46 0.12 -3.67
N VAL A 56 -4.15 -0.54 -2.56
CA VAL A 56 -5.13 -0.91 -1.53
C VAL A 56 -4.68 -0.33 -0.19
N ASN A 57 -5.53 0.48 0.43
CA ASN A 57 -5.32 0.98 1.78
C ASN A 57 -6.62 0.95 2.61
N SER A 58 -6.61 1.52 3.81
CA SER A 58 -7.74 1.43 4.75
C SER A 58 -8.71 2.60 4.72
N THR A 59 -8.38 3.72 4.05
CA THR A 59 -9.26 4.91 4.02
C THR A 59 -9.00 5.76 2.79
N ALA A 60 -10.05 6.41 2.29
CA ALA A 60 -9.95 7.39 1.20
C ALA A 60 -9.67 8.82 1.70
N SER A 61 -9.75 9.06 3.00
CA SER A 61 -9.57 10.40 3.59
C SER A 61 -9.05 10.30 5.02
N GLY A 62 -8.49 11.40 5.52
CA GLY A 62 -8.09 11.49 6.93
C GLY A 62 -6.82 10.72 7.26
N GLY A 63 -5.72 11.00 6.55
CA GLY A 63 -4.41 10.45 6.84
C GLY A 63 -3.42 10.65 5.70
N GLY A 64 -2.13 10.67 6.02
CA GLY A 64 -1.07 10.98 5.07
C GLY A 64 -1.02 10.06 3.85
N VAL A 65 -1.36 8.77 4.00
CA VAL A 65 -1.40 7.82 2.87
C VAL A 65 -2.54 8.16 1.91
N ALA A 66 -3.74 8.45 2.43
CA ALA A 66 -4.88 8.84 1.62
C ALA A 66 -4.60 10.16 0.87
N GLU A 67 -4.04 11.17 1.54
CA GLU A 67 -3.67 12.44 0.92
C GLU A 67 -2.61 12.26 -0.18
N MET A 68 -1.62 11.42 0.07
CA MET A 68 -0.61 11.07 -0.93
C MET A 68 -1.24 10.37 -2.14
N LEU A 69 -2.11 9.37 -1.92
CA LEU A 69 -2.75 8.61 -3.00
C LEU A 69 -3.71 9.48 -3.82
N GLN A 70 -4.45 10.40 -3.19
CA GLN A 70 -5.30 11.37 -3.91
C GLN A 70 -4.52 12.19 -4.93
N THR A 71 -3.28 12.53 -4.60
CA THR A 71 -2.40 13.30 -5.48
C THR A 71 -1.67 12.42 -6.47
N LEU A 72 -1.05 11.35 -5.98
CA LEU A 72 -0.19 10.47 -6.79
C LEU A 72 -0.98 9.73 -7.88
N VAL A 73 -2.10 9.11 -7.50
CA VAL A 73 -2.91 8.33 -8.45
C VAL A 73 -3.42 9.22 -9.59
N GLY A 74 -3.87 10.45 -9.27
CA GLY A 74 -4.33 11.40 -10.30
C GLY A 74 -3.23 11.78 -11.30
N TYR A 75 -1.99 12.02 -10.85
CA TYR A 75 -0.87 12.30 -11.75
C TYR A 75 -0.44 11.08 -12.57
N VAL A 76 -0.42 9.89 -11.96
CA VAL A 76 0.00 8.66 -12.64
C VAL A 76 -1.02 8.25 -13.71
N GLN A 77 -2.32 8.47 -13.45
CA GLN A 77 -3.38 8.29 -14.47
C GLN A 77 -3.22 9.25 -15.64
N ASP A 78 -2.89 10.51 -15.39
CA ASP A 78 -2.65 11.51 -16.44
C ASP A 78 -1.40 11.19 -17.30
N LEU A 79 -0.43 10.46 -16.73
CA LEU A 79 0.69 9.87 -17.46
C LEU A 79 0.28 8.64 -18.31
N GLY A 80 -0.99 8.23 -18.28
CA GLY A 80 -1.54 7.12 -19.06
C GLY A 80 -1.24 5.73 -18.50
N VAL A 81 -0.88 5.62 -17.23
CA VAL A 81 -0.72 4.32 -16.53
C VAL A 81 -2.07 3.88 -15.98
N ASP A 82 -2.45 2.62 -16.20
CA ASP A 82 -3.65 2.05 -15.55
C ASP A 82 -3.33 1.77 -14.08
N ILE A 83 -3.64 2.75 -13.26
CA ILE A 83 -3.49 2.69 -11.80
C ILE A 83 -4.86 2.93 -11.16
N ARG A 84 -5.22 2.10 -10.20
CA ARG A 84 -6.50 2.16 -9.49
C ARG A 84 -6.28 2.17 -7.99
N TRP A 85 -7.26 2.66 -7.27
CA TRP A 85 -7.21 2.78 -5.83
C TRP A 85 -8.46 2.21 -5.20
N LEU A 86 -8.24 1.24 -4.29
CA LEU A 86 -9.27 0.59 -3.50
C LEU A 86 -9.08 0.87 -2.01
N VAL A 87 -10.19 0.94 -1.31
CA VAL A 87 -10.22 1.05 0.15
C VAL A 87 -10.90 -0.19 0.70
N LEU A 88 -10.22 -0.90 1.59
CA LEU A 88 -10.79 -2.07 2.25
C LEU A 88 -11.93 -1.68 3.20
N ASP A 89 -12.79 -2.64 3.49
CA ASP A 89 -13.79 -2.55 4.54
C ASP A 89 -13.33 -3.27 5.80
N GLY A 90 -13.84 -2.83 6.94
CA GLY A 90 -13.55 -3.45 8.23
C GLY A 90 -14.43 -2.87 9.32
N ASP A 91 -14.64 -3.65 10.36
CA ASP A 91 -15.40 -3.24 11.52
C ASP A 91 -14.55 -2.46 12.55
N PRO A 92 -15.17 -1.87 13.59
CA PRO A 92 -14.43 -1.13 14.61
C PRO A 92 -13.38 -1.96 15.36
N ALA A 93 -13.58 -3.25 15.55
CA ALA A 93 -12.64 -4.14 16.25
C ALA A 93 -11.38 -4.36 15.40
N PHE A 94 -11.54 -4.61 14.09
CA PHE A 94 -10.46 -4.68 13.13
C PHE A 94 -9.63 -3.38 13.12
N PHE A 95 -10.29 -2.23 13.03
CA PHE A 95 -9.58 -0.95 13.02
C PHE A 95 -8.91 -0.61 14.36
N ALA A 96 -9.48 -1.03 15.48
CA ALA A 96 -8.85 -0.89 16.80
C ALA A 96 -7.54 -1.70 16.87
N THR A 97 -7.55 -2.96 16.45
CA THR A 97 -6.37 -3.82 16.42
C THR A 97 -5.30 -3.29 15.48
N THR A 98 -5.67 -2.90 14.26
CA THR A 98 -4.72 -2.39 13.27
C THR A 98 -4.17 -1.01 13.64
N LYS A 99 -4.93 -0.18 14.38
CA LYS A 99 -4.44 1.10 14.92
C LYS A 99 -3.40 0.89 16.02
N ARG A 100 -3.60 -0.09 16.91
CA ARG A 100 -2.59 -0.46 17.92
C ARG A 100 -1.31 -0.94 17.24
N LEU A 101 -1.44 -1.79 16.22
CA LEU A 101 -0.31 -2.29 15.43
C LEU A 101 0.46 -1.14 14.73
N HIS A 102 -0.27 -0.19 14.14
CA HIS A 102 0.30 1.01 13.53
C HIS A 102 1.09 1.85 14.56
N ASN A 103 0.50 2.13 15.74
CA ASN A 103 1.18 2.88 16.80
C ASN A 103 2.43 2.14 17.30
N ALA A 104 2.34 0.83 17.45
CA ALA A 104 3.46 -0.01 17.86
C ALA A 104 4.65 0.06 16.89
N LEU A 105 4.40 0.13 15.58
CA LEU A 105 5.46 0.33 14.59
C LEU A 105 6.13 1.70 14.70
N HIS A 106 5.42 2.73 15.18
CA HIS A 106 6.03 4.02 15.52
C HIS A 106 6.87 3.96 16.81
N GLY A 107 6.75 2.90 17.58
CA GLY A 107 7.39 2.78 18.89
C GLY A 107 6.56 3.34 20.04
N ASP A 108 5.29 3.69 19.74
CA ASP A 108 4.36 4.28 20.70
C ASP A 108 3.48 3.20 21.35
N GLY A 109 3.20 3.41 22.63
CA GLY A 109 2.26 2.59 23.39
C GLY A 109 2.83 1.26 23.86
N ASP A 110 2.02 0.58 24.62
CA ASP A 110 2.28 -0.77 25.13
C ASP A 110 1.54 -1.76 24.23
N PHE A 111 2.23 -2.29 23.23
CA PHE A 111 1.66 -3.24 22.30
C PHE A 111 1.90 -4.65 22.79
N GLY A 112 0.88 -5.23 23.41
CA GLY A 112 0.76 -6.68 23.43
C GLY A 112 0.44 -7.17 22.01
N ALA A 113 1.14 -8.20 21.52
CA ALA A 113 0.75 -8.83 20.26
C ALA A 113 -0.75 -9.17 20.28
N PRO A 114 -1.46 -9.07 19.13
CA PRO A 114 -2.84 -9.50 19.07
C PRO A 114 -3.00 -10.92 19.65
N ASP A 115 -4.00 -11.12 20.47
CA ASP A 115 -4.31 -12.45 20.95
C ASP A 115 -4.84 -13.33 19.82
N ALA A 116 -5.12 -14.62 20.11
CA ALA A 116 -5.56 -15.55 19.09
C ALA A 116 -6.89 -15.15 18.45
N ALA A 117 -7.81 -14.56 19.22
CA ALA A 117 -9.12 -14.12 18.74
C ALA A 117 -8.98 -12.85 17.86
N GLU A 118 -8.19 -11.89 18.27
CA GLU A 118 -7.89 -10.68 17.51
C GLU A 118 -7.15 -11.01 16.19
N ALA A 119 -6.20 -11.94 16.25
CA ALA A 119 -5.46 -12.39 15.07
C ALA A 119 -6.38 -13.15 14.10
N GLU A 120 -7.32 -13.95 14.59
CA GLU A 120 -8.31 -14.64 13.76
C GLU A 120 -9.28 -13.64 13.15
N HIS A 121 -9.77 -12.68 13.93
CA HIS A 121 -10.65 -11.63 13.44
C HIS A 121 -9.99 -10.80 12.34
N TYR A 122 -8.73 -10.41 12.52
CA TYR A 122 -7.94 -9.71 11.50
C TYR A 122 -7.86 -10.53 10.20
N ARG A 123 -7.61 -11.84 10.30
CA ARG A 123 -7.57 -12.72 9.11
C ARG A 123 -8.92 -12.87 8.44
N ALA A 124 -10.01 -13.00 9.21
CA ALA A 124 -11.36 -13.17 8.69
C ALA A 124 -11.82 -11.95 7.90
N VAL A 125 -11.68 -10.75 8.45
CA VAL A 125 -12.02 -9.50 7.75
C VAL A 125 -11.23 -9.36 6.45
N LEU A 126 -9.95 -9.69 6.45
CA LEU A 126 -9.12 -9.59 5.25
C LEU A 126 -9.34 -10.74 4.26
N ALA A 127 -9.85 -11.89 4.69
CA ALA A 127 -10.25 -12.97 3.79
C ALA A 127 -11.43 -12.54 2.90
N ASP A 128 -12.44 -11.88 3.47
CA ASP A 128 -13.60 -11.40 2.72
C ASP A 128 -13.18 -10.28 1.72
N ASN A 129 -12.35 -9.35 2.16
CA ASN A 129 -11.78 -8.33 1.26
C ASN A 129 -10.91 -8.93 0.15
N ALA A 130 -10.15 -9.99 0.46
CA ALA A 130 -9.30 -10.67 -0.51
C ALA A 130 -10.13 -11.40 -1.57
N ALA A 131 -11.25 -12.03 -1.18
CA ALA A 131 -12.14 -12.69 -2.12
C ALA A 131 -12.66 -11.71 -3.18
N GLU A 132 -13.16 -10.53 -2.76
CA GLU A 132 -13.64 -9.52 -3.69
C GLU A 132 -12.49 -8.89 -4.51
N LEU A 133 -11.32 -8.69 -3.91
CA LEU A 133 -10.15 -8.16 -4.64
C LEU A 133 -9.73 -9.11 -5.77
N LEU A 134 -9.75 -10.41 -5.53
CA LEU A 134 -9.40 -11.43 -6.51
C LEU A 134 -10.39 -11.52 -7.68
N GLU A 135 -11.64 -11.09 -7.51
CA GLU A 135 -12.61 -10.97 -8.61
C GLU A 135 -12.27 -9.81 -9.55
N ARG A 136 -11.55 -8.79 -9.06
CA ARG A 136 -11.20 -7.58 -9.81
C ARG A 136 -9.83 -7.65 -10.49
N VAL A 137 -8.89 -8.39 -9.87
CA VAL A 137 -7.50 -8.50 -10.33
C VAL A 137 -7.39 -9.49 -11.49
N GLN A 138 -6.66 -9.12 -12.53
CA GLN A 138 -6.42 -9.95 -13.71
C GLN A 138 -4.97 -10.48 -13.73
N PRO A 139 -4.69 -11.55 -14.48
CA PRO A 139 -3.32 -12.01 -14.68
C PRO A 139 -2.42 -10.91 -15.28
N GLY A 140 -1.29 -10.67 -14.64
CA GLY A 140 -0.35 -9.61 -15.00
C GLY A 140 -0.52 -8.30 -14.22
N ASP A 141 -1.60 -8.15 -13.47
CA ASP A 141 -1.77 -7.01 -12.56
C ASP A 141 -0.77 -7.06 -11.41
N VAL A 142 -0.55 -5.91 -10.78
CA VAL A 142 0.29 -5.78 -9.57
C VAL A 142 -0.52 -5.13 -8.46
N VAL A 143 -0.43 -5.66 -7.24
CA VAL A 143 -1.12 -5.10 -6.08
C VAL A 143 -0.13 -4.46 -5.11
N LEU A 144 -0.29 -3.15 -4.86
CA LEU A 144 0.40 -2.41 -3.81
C LEU A 144 -0.48 -2.35 -2.56
N LEU A 145 -0.07 -3.04 -1.52
CA LEU A 145 -0.71 -3.03 -0.22
C LEU A 145 -0.06 -1.97 0.68
N HIS A 146 -0.85 -1.10 1.28
CA HIS A 146 -0.35 -0.01 2.11
C HIS A 146 -0.61 -0.28 3.59
N ASP A 147 0.47 -0.23 4.38
CA ASP A 147 0.48 -0.28 5.83
C ASP A 147 -0.07 -1.59 6.48
N PRO A 148 -0.06 -1.70 7.81
CA PRO A 148 -0.44 -2.93 8.52
C PRO A 148 -1.86 -3.40 8.25
N GLN A 149 -2.78 -2.49 7.94
CA GLN A 149 -4.18 -2.81 7.70
C GLN A 149 -4.38 -3.76 6.53
N THR A 150 -3.52 -3.72 5.54
CA THR A 150 -3.66 -4.50 4.30
C THR A 150 -2.75 -5.71 4.24
N ALA A 151 -1.80 -5.86 5.17
CA ALA A 151 -0.76 -6.89 5.10
C ALA A 151 -1.33 -8.32 5.00
N GLY A 152 -2.43 -8.61 5.69
CA GLY A 152 -3.07 -9.92 5.66
C GLY A 152 -3.77 -10.30 4.34
N LEU A 153 -3.87 -9.37 3.36
CA LEU A 153 -4.32 -9.70 2.01
C LEU A 153 -3.24 -10.47 1.22
N ALA A 154 -1.97 -10.25 1.54
CA ALA A 154 -0.84 -10.77 0.79
C ALA A 154 -0.84 -12.31 0.61
N PRO A 155 -1.15 -13.14 1.63
CA PRO A 155 -1.17 -14.58 1.46
C PRO A 155 -2.21 -15.07 0.45
N TRP A 156 -3.36 -14.38 0.33
CA TRP A 156 -4.41 -14.71 -0.62
C TRP A 156 -4.01 -14.38 -2.05
N LEU A 157 -3.51 -13.18 -2.27
CA LEU A 157 -3.03 -12.70 -3.57
C LEU A 157 -1.87 -13.58 -4.09
N ARG A 158 -0.92 -13.93 -3.23
CA ARG A 158 0.19 -14.81 -3.61
C ARG A 158 -0.25 -16.21 -4.02
N ARG A 159 -1.21 -16.82 -3.30
CA ARG A 159 -1.77 -18.11 -3.68
C ARG A 159 -2.44 -18.07 -5.05
N ALA A 160 -2.99 -16.93 -5.43
CA ALA A 160 -3.57 -16.69 -6.74
C ALA A 160 -2.54 -16.32 -7.81
N GLY A 161 -1.24 -16.25 -7.47
CA GLY A 161 -0.17 -15.89 -8.40
C GLY A 161 -0.11 -14.41 -8.75
N VAL A 162 -0.72 -13.55 -7.94
CA VAL A 162 -0.72 -12.09 -8.13
C VAL A 162 0.54 -11.49 -7.51
N PRO A 163 1.34 -10.72 -8.24
CA PRO A 163 2.47 -9.97 -7.71
C PRO A 163 2.05 -8.97 -6.64
N VAL A 164 2.70 -9.02 -5.48
CA VAL A 164 2.40 -8.20 -4.31
C VAL A 164 3.60 -7.39 -3.88
N VAL A 165 3.42 -6.07 -3.80
CA VAL A 165 4.35 -5.15 -3.16
C VAL A 165 3.69 -4.59 -1.90
N TRP A 166 4.34 -4.69 -0.76
CA TRP A 166 3.84 -4.07 0.46
C TRP A 166 4.62 -2.80 0.79
N ARG A 167 3.91 -1.70 0.93
CA ARG A 167 4.46 -0.40 1.26
C ARG A 167 4.13 -0.01 2.69
N CYS A 168 5.16 0.12 3.52
CA CYS A 168 5.05 0.56 4.90
C CYS A 168 5.43 2.04 5.02
N HIS A 169 4.47 2.86 5.41
CA HIS A 169 4.68 4.30 5.60
C HIS A 169 5.11 4.64 7.03
N VAL A 170 4.94 3.70 7.95
CA VAL A 170 5.16 3.87 9.38
C VAL A 170 6.36 3.05 9.85
N GLY A 171 7.01 3.52 10.90
CA GLY A 171 8.14 2.82 11.50
C GLY A 171 8.86 3.69 12.53
N SER A 172 9.78 3.07 13.25
CA SER A 172 10.63 3.71 14.23
C SER A 172 12.11 3.53 13.86
N ASP A 173 12.94 4.52 14.18
CA ASP A 173 14.39 4.41 14.05
C ASP A 173 15.00 3.56 15.20
N HIS A 174 14.19 3.21 16.19
CA HIS A 174 14.59 2.46 17.38
C HIS A 174 13.84 1.14 17.50
N SER A 175 14.60 0.07 17.69
CA SER A 175 14.04 -1.24 18.00
C SER A 175 13.68 -1.34 19.48
N THR A 176 12.40 -1.51 19.77
CA THR A 176 11.86 -1.74 21.12
C THR A 176 11.19 -3.11 21.20
N GLY A 177 10.80 -3.55 22.41
CA GLY A 177 9.96 -4.74 22.55
C GLY A 177 8.67 -4.64 21.76
N THR A 178 8.05 -3.46 21.78
CA THR A 178 6.80 -3.11 21.09
C THR A 178 6.95 -3.19 19.57
N THR A 179 7.97 -2.55 18.99
CA THR A 179 8.20 -2.61 17.53
C THR A 179 8.49 -4.03 17.08
N ARG A 180 9.28 -4.80 17.83
CA ARG A 180 9.57 -6.21 17.50
C ARG A 180 8.32 -7.10 17.51
N ALA A 181 7.43 -6.91 18.50
CA ALA A 181 6.17 -7.66 18.58
C ALA A 181 5.26 -7.34 17.38
N ALA A 182 5.16 -6.07 17.01
CA ALA A 182 4.40 -5.62 15.84
C ALA A 182 4.95 -6.23 14.54
N TRP A 183 6.27 -6.19 14.35
CA TRP A 183 6.92 -6.82 13.20
C TRP A 183 6.77 -8.34 13.18
N ALA A 184 6.84 -9.01 14.33
CA ALA A 184 6.63 -10.45 14.43
C ALA A 184 5.23 -10.87 13.97
N PHE A 185 4.20 -10.07 14.29
CA PHE A 185 2.85 -10.27 13.81
C PHE A 185 2.76 -10.08 12.28
N LEU A 186 3.30 -9.00 11.73
CA LEU A 186 3.21 -8.70 10.30
C LEU A 186 3.96 -9.71 9.43
N ARG A 187 5.11 -10.19 9.87
CA ARG A 187 5.91 -11.18 9.12
C ARG A 187 5.14 -12.44 8.76
N GLN A 188 4.20 -12.87 9.61
CA GLN A 188 3.37 -14.04 9.34
C GLN A 188 2.53 -13.88 8.07
N HIS A 189 2.26 -12.65 7.66
CA HIS A 189 1.45 -12.32 6.49
C HIS A 189 2.30 -11.92 5.28
N LEU A 190 3.51 -11.40 5.50
CA LEU A 190 4.33 -10.79 4.47
C LEU A 190 5.44 -11.70 3.93
N ASP A 191 5.50 -12.96 4.40
CA ASP A 191 6.51 -13.89 3.92
C ASP A 191 6.36 -14.19 2.42
N GLY A 192 7.47 -14.08 1.68
CA GLY A 192 7.57 -14.39 0.26
C GLY A 192 6.78 -13.46 -0.68
N ILE A 193 6.45 -12.24 -0.32
CA ILE A 193 5.94 -11.24 -1.26
C ILE A 193 7.04 -10.75 -2.19
N ASP A 194 6.66 -10.15 -3.33
CA ASP A 194 7.59 -9.79 -4.41
C ASP A 194 8.43 -8.55 -4.09
N GLY A 195 7.95 -7.68 -3.22
CA GLY A 195 8.69 -6.47 -2.88
C GLY A 195 8.20 -5.75 -1.63
N PHE A 196 9.14 -5.00 -1.04
CA PHE A 196 8.89 -4.13 0.10
C PHE A 196 9.31 -2.70 -0.24
N VAL A 197 8.48 -1.74 0.14
CA VAL A 197 8.80 -0.30 0.04
C VAL A 197 8.65 0.33 1.41
N PHE A 198 9.69 1.01 1.88
CA PHE A 198 9.70 1.72 3.15
C PHE A 198 9.95 3.21 2.94
N SER A 199 9.33 4.05 3.77
CA SER A 199 9.57 5.49 3.74
C SER A 199 10.97 5.88 4.22
N ARG A 200 11.66 5.00 4.98
CA ARG A 200 13.03 5.19 5.46
C ARG A 200 13.78 3.87 5.47
N ARG A 201 15.07 3.87 5.13
CA ARG A 201 15.93 2.68 5.15
C ARG A 201 15.91 1.93 6.49
N ARG A 202 15.93 2.67 7.61
CA ARG A 202 15.97 2.06 8.95
C ARG A 202 14.71 1.27 9.29
N PHE A 203 13.58 1.60 8.70
CA PHE A 203 12.33 0.84 8.93
C PHE A 203 12.40 -0.60 8.39
N GLY A 204 13.21 -0.82 7.34
CA GLY A 204 13.40 -2.15 6.75
C GLY A 204 14.41 -3.03 7.47
N VAL A 205 15.30 -2.47 8.29
CA VAL A 205 16.40 -3.23 8.93
C VAL A 205 15.90 -4.27 9.93
N GLU A 206 14.75 -4.03 10.57
CA GLU A 206 14.12 -4.98 11.49
C GLU A 206 13.37 -6.12 10.80
N ASN A 207 13.29 -6.09 9.48
CA ASN A 207 12.66 -7.15 8.70
C ASN A 207 13.71 -7.98 7.93
N PRO A 208 14.26 -9.06 8.51
CA PRO A 208 15.31 -9.88 7.89
C PRO A 208 14.83 -10.67 6.66
N THR A 209 13.53 -10.69 6.37
CA THR A 209 12.96 -11.33 5.18
C THR A 209 12.97 -10.40 3.95
N CYS A 210 13.36 -9.15 4.09
CA CYS A 210 13.61 -8.25 2.97
C CYS A 210 14.91 -8.67 2.26
N ALA A 211 14.84 -9.62 1.35
CA ALA A 211 15.88 -9.85 0.36
C ALA A 211 15.77 -8.77 -0.73
N PRO A 212 16.84 -8.45 -1.43
CA PRO A 212 17.61 -7.24 -1.26
C PRO A 212 16.77 -5.99 -1.49
N TYR A 213 16.92 -5.03 -0.65
CA TYR A 213 16.52 -3.65 -0.77
C TYR A 213 16.73 -3.15 -2.21
N SER A 214 15.67 -3.08 -3.00
CA SER A 214 15.76 -2.32 -4.23
C SER A 214 15.78 -0.86 -3.84
N ASP A 215 16.90 -0.19 -4.04
CA ASP A 215 17.14 1.23 -3.80
C ASP A 215 16.27 2.09 -4.75
N LEU A 216 14.94 1.93 -4.72
CA LEU A 216 14.01 2.75 -5.50
C LEU A 216 13.95 4.21 -5.01
N LEU A 217 14.61 4.52 -3.89
CA LEU A 217 14.72 5.88 -3.36
C LEU A 217 16.16 6.40 -3.29
N SER A 218 17.16 5.69 -3.78
CA SER A 218 18.51 6.22 -3.94
C SER A 218 18.74 6.73 -5.35
N SER A 219 17.88 7.56 -5.87
CA SER A 219 18.30 8.44 -6.96
C SER A 219 18.90 9.69 -6.33
N ARG A 220 20.17 9.80 -6.51
CA ARG A 220 21.10 10.91 -6.28
C ARG A 220 20.50 12.28 -6.59
#